data_49dd6220ec2288a0bf770bc80a0d2d29
#
_entry.id   49dd6220ec2288a0bf770bc80a0d2d29
#
_cell.length_a   1.000
_cell.length_b   1.000
_cell.length_c   1.000
_cell.angle_alpha   90.00
_cell.angle_beta   90.00
_cell.angle_gamma   90.00
#
_symmetry.space_group_name_H-M   'P 1'
#
loop_
_entity.id
_entity.type
_entity.pdbx_description
1 polymer ?
#
loop_
_entity_poly.entity_id
_entity_poly.type
_entity_poly.pdbx_seq_one_letter_code
_entity_poly.pdbx_strand_id
1 'polypeptide(L)'
;MDLKRIGEECKKRDIIFVVDGTQSVGIFPLNVKEIQCHVLAASVHKWLLGPHGQSLVYIDPCFHKCWLPLDQHERSRVAFQNEVYDAAEGNIGPSGYPEDFVAGAARLDSGGKKNPILLPMVCEGLRIVREINKGSAQEYLKLLTNRILAGGEEIGFGVQPGPRVGHIIGLRPQSSELRSLLTPERMVEVADSLKCKGVFLAVRCGAFRIAPYLDTTMEDVERLLQALKEECGSIINWEKIQNCKKNIA
;
A
#
# COMPACT_ATOMS: atom_id res chain seq x y z
N MET A 1 -2.29 -12.15 4.96
CA MET A 1 -3.37 -12.03 5.99
C MET A 1 -4.66 -12.50 5.34
N ASP A 2 -5.43 -13.35 6.00
CA ASP A 2 -6.72 -13.87 5.51
C ASP A 2 -7.85 -12.92 5.97
N LEU A 3 -8.12 -11.90 5.14
CA LEU A 3 -9.12 -10.87 5.45
C LEU A 3 -10.55 -11.46 5.49
N LYS A 4 -10.83 -12.47 4.68
CA LYS A 4 -12.15 -13.12 4.67
C LYS A 4 -12.44 -13.77 6.01
N ARG A 5 -11.53 -14.59 6.52
CA ARG A 5 -11.66 -15.24 7.82
C ARG A 5 -11.75 -14.22 8.97
N ILE A 6 -10.99 -13.13 8.90
CA ILE A 6 -11.07 -12.06 9.90
C ILE A 6 -12.45 -11.40 9.86
N GLY A 7 -12.97 -11.08 8.68
CA GLY A 7 -14.29 -10.49 8.52
C GLY A 7 -15.42 -11.39 9.06
N GLU A 8 -15.36 -12.70 8.76
CA GLU A 8 -16.29 -13.69 9.30
C GLU A 8 -16.30 -13.72 10.84
N GLU A 9 -15.10 -13.66 11.47
CA GLU A 9 -14.98 -13.64 12.93
C GLU A 9 -15.42 -12.30 13.54
N CYS A 10 -15.14 -11.18 12.88
CA CYS A 10 -15.62 -9.87 13.32
C CYS A 10 -17.15 -9.81 13.29
N LYS A 11 -17.75 -10.31 12.20
CA LYS A 11 -19.21 -10.36 12.08
C LYS A 11 -19.89 -11.21 13.14
N LYS A 12 -19.33 -12.39 13.45
CA LYS A 12 -19.86 -13.27 14.52
C LYS A 12 -19.85 -12.61 15.89
N ARG A 13 -18.95 -11.67 16.12
CA ARG A 13 -18.73 -11.02 17.43
C ARG A 13 -19.22 -9.58 17.47
N ASP A 14 -19.91 -9.13 16.44
CA ASP A 14 -20.38 -7.73 16.29
C ASP A 14 -19.25 -6.69 16.45
N ILE A 15 -18.08 -7.00 15.81
CA ILE A 15 -16.91 -6.12 15.83
C ILE A 15 -16.85 -5.36 14.50
N ILE A 16 -16.71 -4.04 14.55
CA ILE A 16 -16.50 -3.21 13.37
C ILE A 16 -15.11 -3.53 12.78
N PHE A 17 -15.09 -4.04 11.55
CA PHE A 17 -13.87 -4.40 10.85
C PHE A 17 -13.44 -3.30 9.87
N VAL A 18 -12.32 -2.65 10.18
CA VAL A 18 -11.70 -1.60 9.36
C VAL A 18 -10.45 -2.13 8.71
N VAL A 19 -10.30 -1.94 7.40
CA VAL A 19 -9.15 -2.38 6.61
C VAL A 19 -8.42 -1.18 6.02
N ASP A 20 -7.13 -1.04 6.33
CA ASP A 20 -6.23 -0.20 5.53
C ASP A 20 -5.80 -0.99 4.28
N GLY A 21 -6.42 -0.66 3.16
CA GLY A 21 -6.17 -1.27 1.85
C GLY A 21 -5.08 -0.57 1.03
N THR A 22 -4.37 0.41 1.59
CA THR A 22 -3.41 1.26 0.84
C THR A 22 -2.35 0.46 0.08
N GLN A 23 -1.95 -0.71 0.57
CA GLN A 23 -0.95 -1.55 -0.10
C GLN A 23 -1.57 -2.64 -1.00
N SER A 24 -2.89 -2.62 -1.19
CA SER A 24 -3.59 -3.68 -1.94
C SER A 24 -4.54 -3.13 -2.99
N VAL A 25 -5.32 -2.08 -2.67
CA VAL A 25 -6.28 -1.48 -3.60
C VAL A 25 -5.53 -0.91 -4.80
N GLY A 26 -5.97 -1.31 -5.99
CA GLY A 26 -5.36 -0.90 -7.26
C GLY A 26 -4.40 -1.92 -7.87
N ILE A 27 -3.84 -2.86 -7.09
CA ILE A 27 -2.89 -3.85 -7.60
C ILE A 27 -3.24 -5.29 -7.22
N PHE A 28 -3.94 -5.50 -6.14
CA PHE A 28 -4.40 -6.81 -5.67
C PHE A 28 -5.93 -6.89 -5.76
N PRO A 29 -6.49 -7.99 -6.30
CA PRO A 29 -7.94 -8.13 -6.38
C PRO A 29 -8.54 -8.23 -4.98
N LEU A 30 -9.41 -7.28 -4.64
CA LEU A 30 -10.15 -7.23 -3.39
C LEU A 30 -11.64 -7.15 -3.68
N ASN A 31 -12.42 -7.95 -2.95
CA ASN A 31 -13.88 -7.89 -2.98
C ASN A 31 -14.40 -7.62 -1.56
N VAL A 32 -14.89 -6.41 -1.33
CA VAL A 32 -15.39 -5.98 -0.01
C VAL A 32 -16.54 -6.84 0.52
N LYS A 33 -17.36 -7.42 -0.38
CA LYS A 33 -18.45 -8.32 0.00
C LYS A 33 -17.93 -9.67 0.50
N GLU A 34 -16.83 -10.18 -0.06
CA GLU A 34 -16.18 -11.41 0.40
C GLU A 34 -15.40 -11.20 1.69
N ILE A 35 -14.73 -10.05 1.80
CA ILE A 35 -13.97 -9.66 3.00
C ILE A 35 -14.93 -9.32 4.15
N GLN A 36 -16.15 -8.87 3.87
CA GLN A 36 -17.15 -8.42 4.84
C GLN A 36 -16.61 -7.31 5.75
N CYS A 37 -15.78 -6.42 5.22
CA CYS A 37 -15.30 -5.27 5.99
C CYS A 37 -16.37 -4.16 6.04
N HIS A 38 -16.41 -3.48 7.17
CA HIS A 38 -17.31 -2.35 7.38
C HIS A 38 -16.74 -1.06 6.79
N VAL A 39 -15.41 -0.91 6.82
CA VAL A 39 -14.68 0.19 6.19
C VAL A 39 -13.45 -0.36 5.51
N LEU A 40 -13.17 0.12 4.29
CA LEU A 40 -11.90 -0.08 3.62
C LEU A 40 -11.41 1.29 3.15
N ALA A 41 -10.24 1.70 3.63
CA ALA A 41 -9.61 2.95 3.24
C ALA A 41 -8.32 2.70 2.45
N ALA A 42 -8.03 3.53 1.46
CA ALA A 42 -6.81 3.45 0.68
C ALA A 42 -6.34 4.83 0.22
N SER A 43 -5.08 5.16 0.49
CA SER A 43 -4.44 6.34 -0.10
C SER A 43 -4.24 6.15 -1.60
N VAL A 44 -4.59 7.16 -2.40
CA VAL A 44 -4.56 7.03 -3.86
C VAL A 44 -3.17 7.20 -4.47
N HIS A 45 -2.21 7.79 -3.75
CA HIS A 45 -0.87 8.12 -4.27
C HIS A 45 0.08 6.93 -4.46
N LYS A 46 -0.37 5.70 -4.15
CA LYS A 46 0.43 4.48 -4.35
C LYS A 46 -0.06 3.71 -5.56
N TRP A 47 -0.69 2.58 -5.32
CA TRP A 47 -1.13 1.64 -6.36
C TRP A 47 -2.32 2.12 -7.19
N LEU A 48 -2.95 3.23 -6.80
CA LEU A 48 -4.03 3.88 -7.54
C LEU A 48 -3.57 5.02 -8.44
N LEU A 49 -2.25 5.30 -8.51
CA LEU A 49 -1.62 6.29 -9.39
C LEU A 49 -2.19 7.71 -9.26
N GLY A 50 -2.78 8.02 -8.12
CA GLY A 50 -3.35 9.34 -7.82
C GLY A 50 -2.38 10.27 -7.11
N PRO A 51 -2.78 11.53 -6.87
CA PRO A 51 -1.96 12.52 -6.17
C PRO A 51 -1.94 12.27 -4.65
N HIS A 52 -0.94 12.85 -3.97
CA HIS A 52 -0.94 12.93 -2.51
C HIS A 52 -2.12 13.78 -1.99
N GLY A 53 -2.55 13.52 -0.77
CA GLY A 53 -3.62 14.28 -0.10
C GLY A 53 -5.04 13.82 -0.45
N GLN A 54 -5.18 12.73 -1.20
CA GLN A 54 -6.47 12.12 -1.51
C GLN A 54 -6.50 10.66 -1.09
N SER A 55 -7.70 10.18 -0.72
CA SER A 55 -7.96 8.80 -0.33
C SER A 55 -9.31 8.34 -0.86
N LEU A 56 -9.46 7.04 -1.07
CA LEU A 56 -10.74 6.38 -1.30
C LEU A 56 -11.17 5.66 -0.03
N VAL A 57 -12.46 5.75 0.29
CA VAL A 57 -13.03 5.04 1.43
C VAL A 57 -14.29 4.32 0.96
N TYR A 58 -14.33 3.00 1.18
CA TYR A 58 -15.57 2.23 1.15
C TYR A 58 -16.13 2.18 2.57
N ILE A 59 -17.43 2.38 2.70
CA ILE A 59 -18.17 2.22 3.95
C ILE A 59 -19.35 1.32 3.65
N ASP A 60 -19.57 0.31 4.49
CA ASP A 60 -20.71 -0.60 4.32
C ASP A 60 -22.04 0.17 4.37
N PRO A 61 -22.97 -0.13 3.44
CA PRO A 61 -24.26 0.57 3.38
C PRO A 61 -25.07 0.58 4.67
N CYS A 62 -24.88 -0.38 5.57
CA CYS A 62 -25.56 -0.41 6.86
C CYS A 62 -25.26 0.83 7.71
N PHE A 63 -24.11 1.47 7.52
CA PHE A 63 -23.70 2.66 8.26
C PHE A 63 -24.05 3.99 7.57
N HIS A 64 -24.50 3.98 6.32
CA HIS A 64 -24.76 5.20 5.57
C HIS A 64 -25.82 6.11 6.19
N LYS A 65 -26.74 5.55 6.98
CA LYS A 65 -27.81 6.33 7.63
C LYS A 65 -27.51 6.70 9.08
N CYS A 66 -26.70 5.90 9.78
CA CYS A 66 -26.51 6.07 11.22
C CYS A 66 -25.21 6.77 11.59
N TRP A 67 -24.16 6.70 10.74
CA TRP A 67 -22.93 7.42 11.02
C TRP A 67 -23.05 8.90 10.67
N LEU A 68 -22.53 9.74 11.56
CA LEU A 68 -22.44 11.17 11.35
C LEU A 68 -21.08 11.52 10.75
N PRO A 69 -21.02 12.46 9.77
CA PRO A 69 -19.76 12.97 9.26
C PRO A 69 -19.00 13.71 10.36
N LEU A 70 -17.65 13.57 10.37
CA LEU A 70 -16.80 14.35 11.27
C LEU A 70 -16.89 15.85 10.98
N ASP A 71 -16.90 16.19 9.72
CA ASP A 71 -16.91 17.57 9.22
C ASP A 71 -18.32 17.99 8.86
N GLN A 72 -19.23 18.12 9.69
CA GLN A 72 -20.66 18.41 9.44
C GLN A 72 -20.92 19.67 8.57
N HIS A 73 -20.26 19.74 7.42
CA HIS A 73 -20.32 20.89 6.52
C HIS A 73 -21.58 20.89 5.64
N GLU A 74 -21.91 22.07 5.06
CA GLU A 74 -23.13 22.26 4.27
C GLU A 74 -23.20 21.35 3.04
N ARG A 75 -22.06 21.02 2.40
CA ARG A 75 -22.03 20.21 1.17
C ARG A 75 -22.37 18.73 1.37
N SER A 76 -22.40 18.27 2.62
CA SER A 76 -22.94 16.97 2.97
C SER A 76 -24.47 16.96 3.15
N ARG A 77 -25.11 18.15 3.01
CA ARG A 77 -26.54 18.36 3.20
C ARG A 77 -27.28 18.33 1.87
N VAL A 78 -28.56 17.93 1.89
CA VAL A 78 -29.39 17.74 0.70
C VAL A 78 -29.49 19.02 -0.15
N ALA A 79 -29.71 20.17 0.47
CA ALA A 79 -29.89 21.44 -0.22
C ALA A 79 -28.65 21.99 -0.93
N PHE A 80 -27.45 21.44 -0.65
CA PHE A 80 -26.18 21.92 -1.24
C PHE A 80 -25.60 21.01 -2.31
N GLN A 81 -26.28 19.92 -2.68
CA GLN A 81 -25.75 18.96 -3.66
C GLN A 81 -25.40 19.58 -5.02
N ASN A 82 -26.14 20.57 -5.45
CA ASN A 82 -25.99 21.19 -6.77
C ASN A 82 -25.38 22.59 -6.72
N GLU A 83 -24.72 22.97 -5.63
CA GLU A 83 -24.20 24.33 -5.40
C GLU A 83 -25.29 25.42 -5.42
N VAL A 84 -26.55 25.01 -5.45
CA VAL A 84 -27.71 25.89 -5.39
C VAL A 84 -28.36 25.70 -4.03
N TYR A 85 -28.31 26.73 -3.20
CA TYR A 85 -29.02 26.74 -1.93
C TYR A 85 -30.48 27.10 -2.19
N ASP A 86 -31.38 26.14 -2.11
CA ASP A 86 -32.80 26.37 -2.04
C ASP A 86 -33.30 26.07 -0.61
N ALA A 87 -33.57 27.12 0.13
CA ALA A 87 -34.09 27.05 1.49
C ALA A 87 -35.46 26.35 1.58
N ALA A 88 -36.11 26.11 0.45
CA ALA A 88 -37.38 25.38 0.37
C ALA A 88 -37.18 23.85 0.30
N GLU A 89 -35.97 23.38 -0.03
CA GLU A 89 -35.64 21.97 -0.12
C GLU A 89 -34.92 21.48 1.14
N GLY A 90 -35.65 21.09 2.14
CA GLY A 90 -35.07 20.44 3.31
C GLY A 90 -35.54 21.03 4.64
N ASN A 91 -35.28 20.26 5.70
CA ASN A 91 -35.56 20.66 7.06
C ASN A 91 -34.50 21.66 7.53
N ILE A 92 -34.89 22.93 7.68
CA ILE A 92 -33.98 23.99 8.14
C ILE A 92 -33.97 24.02 9.66
N GLY A 93 -32.83 23.71 10.26
CA GLY A 93 -32.66 23.75 11.70
C GLY A 93 -32.53 25.17 12.27
N PRO A 94 -32.44 25.30 13.60
CA PRO A 94 -32.30 26.59 14.28
C PRO A 94 -31.05 27.38 13.88
N SER A 95 -30.02 26.70 13.33
CA SER A 95 -28.82 27.36 12.80
C SER A 95 -28.97 28.03 11.44
N GLY A 96 -30.12 27.87 10.78
CA GLY A 96 -30.37 28.33 9.42
C GLY A 96 -29.75 27.39 8.34
N TYR A 97 -29.27 26.22 8.71
CA TYR A 97 -28.73 25.21 7.79
C TYR A 97 -29.66 24.01 7.65
N PRO A 98 -29.70 23.36 6.47
CA PRO A 98 -30.43 22.11 6.29
C PRO A 98 -29.90 21.04 7.25
N GLU A 99 -30.79 20.30 7.90
CA GLU A 99 -30.44 19.23 8.85
C GLU A 99 -30.24 17.87 8.15
N ASP A 100 -30.91 17.67 7.00
CA ASP A 100 -30.86 16.39 6.30
C ASP A 100 -29.56 16.21 5.53
N PHE A 101 -28.92 15.05 5.74
CA PHE A 101 -27.72 14.66 5.01
C PHE A 101 -28.06 14.00 3.68
N VAL A 102 -27.18 14.16 2.69
CA VAL A 102 -27.27 13.41 1.44
C VAL A 102 -27.23 11.91 1.67
N ALA A 103 -27.84 11.16 0.77
CA ALA A 103 -27.86 9.69 0.86
C ALA A 103 -26.49 9.07 0.55
N GLY A 104 -26.24 7.89 1.11
CA GLY A 104 -25.04 7.11 0.81
C GLY A 104 -23.78 7.56 1.54
N ALA A 105 -22.63 7.03 1.12
CA ALA A 105 -21.33 7.31 1.74
C ALA A 105 -20.85 8.75 1.50
N ALA A 106 -21.32 9.43 0.47
CA ALA A 106 -20.92 10.80 0.12
C ALA A 106 -21.15 11.81 1.27
N ARG A 107 -22.11 11.53 2.17
CA ARG A 107 -22.31 12.36 3.38
C ARG A 107 -21.12 12.35 4.34
N LEU A 108 -20.28 11.34 4.25
CA LEU A 108 -19.10 11.12 5.08
C LEU A 108 -17.80 11.60 4.42
N ASP A 109 -17.89 12.20 3.23
CA ASP A 109 -16.73 12.82 2.58
C ASP A 109 -16.14 13.92 3.48
N SER A 110 -14.82 14.13 3.42
CA SER A 110 -14.17 15.23 4.14
C SER A 110 -14.68 16.60 3.66
N GLY A 111 -14.70 17.56 4.58
CA GLY A 111 -15.41 18.82 4.45
C GLY A 111 -15.02 19.73 3.31
N GLY A 112 -15.92 20.66 3.00
CA GLY A 112 -15.72 21.73 2.07
C GLY A 112 -15.88 21.34 0.58
N LYS A 113 -15.35 22.19 -0.29
CA LYS A 113 -15.39 21.98 -1.74
C LYS A 113 -14.36 20.96 -2.18
N LYS A 114 -14.75 20.00 -3.01
CA LYS A 114 -13.83 19.03 -3.62
C LYS A 114 -12.72 19.76 -4.38
N ASN A 115 -11.47 19.32 -4.17
CA ASN A 115 -10.34 19.95 -4.83
C ASN A 115 -10.42 19.77 -6.36
N PRO A 116 -10.57 20.88 -7.14
CA PRO A 116 -10.81 20.80 -8.58
C PRO A 116 -9.59 20.34 -9.38
N ILE A 117 -8.40 20.34 -8.79
CA ILE A 117 -7.16 19.88 -9.43
C ILE A 117 -6.94 18.40 -9.09
N LEU A 118 -7.00 18.03 -7.81
CA LEU A 118 -6.65 16.70 -7.37
C LEU A 118 -7.70 15.65 -7.77
N LEU A 119 -8.99 15.99 -7.75
CA LEU A 119 -10.04 15.04 -8.07
C LEU A 119 -9.97 14.51 -9.51
N PRO A 120 -9.80 15.34 -10.56
CA PRO A 120 -9.54 14.83 -11.92
C PRO A 120 -8.33 13.93 -12.03
N MET A 121 -7.23 14.23 -11.29
CA MET A 121 -6.04 13.39 -11.24
C MET A 121 -6.34 12.01 -10.62
N VAL A 122 -7.15 11.96 -9.56
CA VAL A 122 -7.63 10.69 -8.97
C VAL A 122 -8.43 9.89 -9.99
N CYS A 123 -9.37 10.54 -10.68
CA CYS A 123 -10.21 9.89 -11.69
C CYS A 123 -9.35 9.28 -12.83
N GLU A 124 -8.35 10.01 -13.30
CA GLU A 124 -7.45 9.52 -14.35
C GLU A 124 -6.59 8.36 -13.85
N GLY A 125 -6.02 8.44 -12.64
CA GLY A 125 -5.29 7.33 -12.03
C GLY A 125 -6.15 6.07 -11.93
N LEU A 126 -7.38 6.19 -11.46
CA LEU A 126 -8.33 5.07 -11.38
C LEU A 126 -8.69 4.50 -12.75
N ARG A 127 -8.82 5.36 -13.78
CA ARG A 127 -9.07 4.92 -15.15
C ARG A 127 -7.91 4.07 -15.67
N ILE A 128 -6.68 4.53 -15.49
CA ILE A 128 -5.46 3.81 -15.89
C ILE A 128 -5.37 2.46 -15.16
N VAL A 129 -5.53 2.47 -13.82
CA VAL A 129 -5.47 1.24 -13.01
C VAL A 129 -6.54 0.22 -13.44
N ARG A 130 -7.75 0.68 -13.77
CA ARG A 130 -8.81 -0.20 -14.27
C ARG A 130 -8.46 -0.83 -15.63
N GLU A 131 -7.82 -0.10 -16.52
CA GLU A 131 -7.35 -0.64 -17.81
C GLU A 131 -6.22 -1.66 -17.63
N ILE A 132 -5.25 -1.35 -16.79
CA ILE A 132 -4.10 -2.21 -16.49
C ILE A 132 -4.54 -3.53 -15.82
N ASN A 133 -5.49 -3.47 -14.88
CA ASN A 133 -5.94 -4.63 -14.10
C ASN A 133 -6.94 -5.54 -14.85
N LYS A 134 -7.24 -5.28 -16.11
CA LYS A 134 -8.01 -6.21 -16.95
C LYS A 134 -7.29 -7.54 -17.22
N GLY A 135 -6.04 -7.64 -16.85
CA GLY A 135 -5.19 -8.81 -17.09
C GLY A 135 -4.54 -9.39 -15.83
N SER A 136 -3.47 -10.10 -16.04
CA SER A 136 -2.74 -10.90 -15.07
C SER A 136 -1.67 -10.12 -14.27
N ALA A 137 -1.97 -8.88 -13.83
CA ALA A 137 -1.01 -8.04 -13.10
C ALA A 137 -0.32 -8.78 -11.95
N GLN A 138 -1.10 -9.50 -11.12
CA GLN A 138 -0.54 -10.27 -10.01
C GLN A 138 0.31 -11.46 -10.47
N GLU A 139 0.00 -12.08 -11.60
CA GLU A 139 0.79 -13.19 -12.17
C GLU A 139 2.13 -12.68 -12.66
N TYR A 140 2.13 -11.57 -13.41
CA TYR A 140 3.37 -10.92 -13.84
C TYR A 140 4.26 -10.51 -12.68
N LEU A 141 3.69 -9.84 -11.68
CA LEU A 141 4.45 -9.40 -10.51
C LEU A 141 4.95 -10.58 -9.66
N LYS A 142 4.21 -11.69 -9.62
CA LYS A 142 4.69 -12.94 -8.99
C LYS A 142 5.87 -13.54 -9.75
N LEU A 143 5.87 -13.46 -11.09
CA LEU A 143 7.01 -13.91 -11.89
C LEU A 143 8.27 -13.14 -11.47
N LEU A 144 8.21 -11.80 -11.40
CA LEU A 144 9.32 -10.96 -10.98
C LEU A 144 9.77 -11.26 -9.55
N THR A 145 8.83 -11.31 -8.59
CA THR A 145 9.17 -11.53 -7.18
C THR A 145 9.64 -12.96 -6.90
N ASN A 146 9.23 -13.96 -7.68
CA ASN A 146 9.78 -15.31 -7.61
C ASN A 146 11.24 -15.35 -8.11
N ARG A 147 11.56 -14.61 -9.19
CA ARG A 147 12.95 -14.49 -9.65
C ARG A 147 13.82 -13.75 -8.62
N ILE A 148 13.28 -12.68 -8.02
CA ILE A 148 13.97 -11.96 -6.92
C ILE A 148 14.24 -12.90 -5.74
N LEU A 149 13.28 -13.75 -5.36
CA LEU A 149 13.48 -14.72 -4.29
C LEU A 149 14.57 -15.71 -4.65
N ALA A 150 14.48 -16.35 -5.81
CA ALA A 150 15.46 -17.36 -6.24
C ALA A 150 16.90 -16.80 -6.24
N GLY A 151 17.10 -15.62 -6.85
CA GLY A 151 18.40 -14.96 -6.84
C GLY A 151 18.83 -14.46 -5.44
N GLY A 152 17.88 -14.07 -4.61
CA GLY A 152 18.14 -13.74 -3.21
C GLY A 152 18.64 -14.96 -2.40
N GLU A 153 18.05 -16.13 -2.61
CA GLU A 153 18.47 -17.38 -1.96
C GLU A 153 19.90 -17.78 -2.35
N GLU A 154 20.31 -17.57 -3.60
CA GLU A 154 21.68 -17.80 -4.06
C GLU A 154 22.73 -16.99 -3.30
N ILE A 155 22.37 -15.81 -2.78
CA ILE A 155 23.25 -14.92 -2.03
C ILE A 155 22.96 -14.91 -0.53
N GLY A 156 22.15 -15.85 -0.04
CA GLY A 156 21.91 -16.09 1.39
C GLY A 156 20.75 -15.28 2.01
N PHE A 157 19.88 -14.70 1.18
CA PHE A 157 18.61 -14.11 1.64
C PHE A 157 17.47 -15.12 1.53
N GLY A 158 16.35 -14.76 2.12
CA GLY A 158 15.11 -15.51 2.00
C GLY A 158 13.92 -14.66 2.41
N VAL A 159 12.74 -15.27 2.38
CA VAL A 159 11.49 -14.64 2.78
C VAL A 159 10.88 -15.35 3.98
N GLN A 160 9.98 -14.67 4.68
CA GLN A 160 9.20 -15.33 5.71
C GLN A 160 8.28 -16.37 5.08
N PRO A 161 8.19 -17.60 5.64
CA PRO A 161 7.26 -18.62 5.14
C PRO A 161 5.81 -18.15 5.13
N GLY A 162 5.05 -18.60 4.14
CA GLY A 162 3.62 -18.34 4.05
C GLY A 162 3.18 -17.75 2.70
N PRO A 163 1.87 -17.45 2.56
CA PRO A 163 1.31 -16.85 1.36
C PRO A 163 1.89 -15.47 1.08
N ARG A 164 2.21 -15.20 -0.18
CA ARG A 164 2.80 -13.93 -0.64
C ARG A 164 1.97 -13.31 -1.74
N VAL A 165 1.96 -11.98 -1.78
CA VAL A 165 1.45 -11.20 -2.91
C VAL A 165 2.56 -11.04 -3.97
N GLY A 166 2.17 -10.71 -5.22
CA GLY A 166 3.14 -10.51 -6.30
C GLY A 166 3.84 -9.15 -6.28
N HIS A 167 3.28 -8.15 -5.67
CA HIS A 167 3.70 -6.75 -5.78
C HIS A 167 4.60 -6.25 -4.64
N ILE A 168 4.86 -7.06 -3.61
CA ILE A 168 5.77 -6.73 -2.50
C ILE A 168 6.47 -8.01 -2.04
N ILE A 169 7.79 -7.95 -1.91
CA ILE A 169 8.61 -9.00 -1.32
C ILE A 169 9.59 -8.39 -0.31
N GLY A 170 9.84 -9.09 0.79
CA GLY A 170 10.83 -8.72 1.80
C GLY A 170 11.96 -9.75 1.86
N LEU A 171 13.13 -9.42 1.35
CA LEU A 171 14.31 -10.26 1.47
C LEU A 171 15.00 -10.03 2.82
N ARG A 172 15.15 -11.10 3.61
CA ARG A 172 15.85 -11.11 4.91
C ARG A 172 17.12 -11.91 4.82
N PRO A 173 18.21 -11.51 5.50
CA PRO A 173 19.37 -12.36 5.68
C PRO A 173 18.97 -13.70 6.30
N GLN A 174 19.30 -14.83 5.66
CA GLN A 174 18.99 -16.17 6.15
C GLN A 174 20.24 -16.93 6.55
N SER A 175 21.35 -16.79 5.79
CA SER A 175 22.61 -17.40 6.17
C SER A 175 23.15 -16.81 7.48
N SER A 176 23.83 -17.62 8.29
CA SER A 176 24.45 -17.16 9.54
C SER A 176 25.47 -16.04 9.29
N GLU A 177 26.19 -16.12 8.19
CA GLU A 177 27.18 -15.13 7.78
C GLU A 177 26.51 -13.78 7.50
N LEU A 178 25.46 -13.71 6.66
CA LEU A 178 24.76 -12.47 6.37
C LEU A 178 24.04 -11.90 7.59
N ARG A 179 23.46 -12.73 8.46
CA ARG A 179 22.79 -12.26 9.69
C ARG A 179 23.74 -11.55 10.64
N SER A 180 25.00 -12.01 10.74
CA SER A 180 25.99 -11.38 11.59
C SER A 180 26.53 -10.07 11.01
N LEU A 181 26.52 -9.92 9.67
CA LEU A 181 27.11 -8.79 8.97
C LEU A 181 26.09 -7.68 8.66
N LEU A 182 24.85 -8.05 8.36
CA LEU A 182 23.79 -7.12 7.96
C LEU A 182 22.90 -6.73 9.15
N THR A 183 23.45 -5.92 10.06
CA THR A 183 22.63 -5.23 11.08
C THR A 183 21.61 -4.31 10.40
N PRO A 184 20.55 -3.87 11.10
CA PRO A 184 19.57 -2.92 10.55
C PRO A 184 20.22 -1.66 9.96
N GLU A 185 21.24 -1.13 10.63
CA GLU A 185 22.00 0.06 10.21
C GLU A 185 22.76 -0.23 8.91
N ARG A 186 23.46 -1.35 8.87
CA ARG A 186 24.23 -1.77 7.70
C ARG A 186 23.34 -2.10 6.48
N MET A 187 22.13 -2.59 6.72
CA MET A 187 21.14 -2.74 5.64
C MET A 187 20.73 -1.40 5.05
N VAL A 188 20.66 -0.33 5.84
CA VAL A 188 20.39 1.03 5.33
C VAL A 188 21.57 1.51 4.49
N GLU A 189 22.81 1.32 4.93
CA GLU A 189 24.02 1.66 4.17
C GLU A 189 24.05 0.95 2.80
N VAL A 190 23.72 -0.36 2.79
CA VAL A 190 23.59 -1.13 1.55
C VAL A 190 22.49 -0.58 0.65
N ALA A 191 21.34 -0.20 1.21
CA ALA A 191 20.26 0.40 0.44
C ALA A 191 20.65 1.75 -0.18
N ASP A 192 21.42 2.56 0.53
CA ASP A 192 21.95 3.83 0.02
C ASP A 192 23.01 3.61 -1.07
N SER A 193 23.88 2.61 -0.93
CA SER A 193 24.82 2.21 -1.99
C SER A 193 24.09 1.72 -3.24
N LEU A 194 23.06 0.88 -3.09
CA LEU A 194 22.23 0.41 -4.20
C LEU A 194 21.53 1.57 -4.92
N LYS A 195 21.09 2.57 -4.17
CA LYS A 195 20.49 3.79 -4.74
C LYS A 195 21.47 4.53 -5.67
N CYS A 196 22.76 4.59 -5.32
CA CYS A 196 23.79 5.16 -6.19
C CYS A 196 23.98 4.37 -7.50
N LYS A 197 23.59 3.09 -7.51
CA LYS A 197 23.57 2.22 -8.70
C LYS A 197 22.23 2.24 -9.45
N GLY A 198 21.30 3.15 -9.07
CA GLY A 198 19.97 3.28 -9.68
C GLY A 198 18.97 2.23 -9.20
N VAL A 199 19.25 1.50 -8.10
CA VAL A 199 18.36 0.50 -7.51
C VAL A 199 17.72 1.07 -6.24
N PHE A 200 16.42 1.34 -6.28
CA PHE A 200 15.66 1.94 -5.19
C PHE A 200 14.86 0.89 -4.44
N LEU A 201 15.16 0.71 -3.17
CA LEU A 201 14.41 -0.16 -2.28
C LEU A 201 14.37 0.44 -0.86
N ALA A 202 13.55 -0.12 0.03
CA ALA A 202 13.46 0.34 1.41
C ALA A 202 13.86 -0.76 2.38
N VAL A 203 14.44 -0.39 3.52
CA VAL A 203 14.65 -1.29 4.65
C VAL A 203 13.45 -1.21 5.58
N ARG A 204 12.81 -2.34 5.89
CA ARG A 204 11.66 -2.43 6.80
C ARG A 204 11.77 -3.69 7.65
N CYS A 205 11.72 -3.52 8.96
CA CYS A 205 11.72 -4.65 9.93
C CYS A 205 12.82 -5.69 9.65
N GLY A 206 14.05 -5.28 9.34
CA GLY A 206 15.17 -6.18 9.05
C GLY A 206 15.04 -6.92 7.72
N ALA A 207 14.36 -6.32 6.73
CA ALA A 207 14.25 -6.84 5.37
C ALA A 207 14.45 -5.74 4.34
N PHE A 208 15.05 -6.06 3.21
CA PHE A 208 14.96 -5.25 2.01
C PHE A 208 13.57 -5.42 1.41
N ARG A 209 12.75 -4.37 1.50
CA ARG A 209 11.43 -4.33 0.91
C ARG A 209 11.54 -3.91 -0.55
N ILE A 210 11.20 -4.82 -1.44
CA ILE A 210 11.20 -4.62 -2.89
C ILE A 210 9.75 -4.64 -3.36
N ALA A 211 9.38 -3.65 -4.16
CA ALA A 211 8.02 -3.44 -4.61
C ALA A 211 8.01 -3.14 -6.11
N PRO A 212 8.12 -4.16 -6.98
CA PRO A 212 8.04 -3.99 -8.42
C PRO A 212 6.64 -3.52 -8.84
N TYR A 213 6.59 -2.77 -9.92
CA TYR A 213 5.34 -2.40 -10.58
C TYR A 213 5.30 -2.99 -12.01
N LEU A 214 4.29 -2.65 -12.79
CA LEU A 214 4.05 -3.26 -14.11
C LEU A 214 5.03 -2.78 -15.21
N ASP A 215 5.74 -1.69 -14.96
CA ASP A 215 6.83 -1.19 -15.78
C ASP A 215 8.20 -1.81 -15.42
N THR A 216 8.29 -2.51 -14.29
CA THR A 216 9.51 -3.22 -13.89
C THR A 216 9.72 -4.42 -14.79
N THR A 217 10.90 -4.53 -15.40
CA THR A 217 11.26 -5.60 -16.31
C THR A 217 12.06 -6.72 -15.60
N MET A 218 12.24 -7.86 -16.28
CA MET A 218 13.13 -8.91 -15.80
C MET A 218 14.60 -8.44 -15.77
N GLU A 219 14.98 -7.56 -16.70
CA GLU A 219 16.32 -6.95 -16.72
C GLU A 219 16.57 -6.08 -15.48
N ASP A 220 15.56 -5.35 -15.01
CA ASP A 220 15.65 -4.59 -13.76
C ASP A 220 15.82 -5.51 -12.55
N VAL A 221 15.17 -6.67 -12.56
CA VAL A 221 15.34 -7.69 -11.53
C VAL A 221 16.77 -8.25 -11.53
N GLU A 222 17.32 -8.57 -12.70
CA GLU A 222 18.72 -9.05 -12.79
C GLU A 222 19.71 -7.97 -12.34
N ARG A 223 19.46 -6.70 -12.68
CA ARG A 223 20.27 -5.56 -12.19
C ARG A 223 20.24 -5.44 -10.67
N LEU A 224 19.06 -5.58 -10.07
CA LEU A 224 18.92 -5.60 -8.60
C LEU A 224 19.74 -6.74 -7.98
N LEU A 225 19.60 -7.96 -8.51
CA LEU A 225 20.28 -9.15 -7.98
C LEU A 225 21.80 -9.05 -8.11
N GLN A 226 22.28 -8.57 -9.24
CA GLN A 226 23.70 -8.33 -9.45
C GLN A 226 24.26 -7.28 -8.48
N ALA A 227 23.57 -6.17 -8.31
CA ALA A 227 23.97 -5.11 -7.40
C ALA A 227 23.98 -5.59 -5.93
N LEU A 228 22.98 -6.35 -5.49
CA LEU A 228 22.93 -6.96 -4.17
C LEU A 228 24.09 -7.95 -3.93
N LYS A 229 24.40 -8.77 -4.94
CA LYS A 229 25.50 -9.73 -4.86
C LYS A 229 26.85 -9.03 -4.72
N GLU A 230 27.08 -7.95 -5.43
CA GLU A 230 28.30 -7.13 -5.35
C GLU A 230 28.45 -6.48 -3.96
N GLU A 231 27.40 -5.84 -3.45
CA GLU A 231 27.42 -5.20 -2.13
C GLU A 231 27.67 -6.22 -1.01
N CYS A 232 26.94 -7.33 -1.00
CA CYS A 232 27.11 -8.38 0.01
C CYS A 232 28.49 -9.06 -0.09
N GLY A 233 28.97 -9.30 -1.31
CA GLY A 233 30.32 -9.86 -1.54
C GLY A 233 31.42 -8.94 -1.03
N SER A 234 31.30 -7.65 -1.24
CA SER A 234 32.25 -6.64 -0.73
C SER A 234 32.30 -6.64 0.80
N ILE A 235 31.15 -6.70 1.47
CA ILE A 235 31.05 -6.75 2.93
C ILE A 235 31.69 -8.01 3.49
N ILE A 236 31.37 -9.17 2.92
CA ILE A 236 31.92 -10.48 3.34
C ILE A 236 33.44 -10.48 3.19
N ASN A 237 33.96 -10.01 2.09
CA ASN A 237 35.40 -9.97 1.84
C ASN A 237 36.11 -9.02 2.80
N TRP A 238 35.55 -7.86 3.08
CA TRP A 238 36.13 -6.89 4.02
C TRP A 238 36.20 -7.46 5.43
N GLU A 239 35.18 -8.14 5.93
CA GLU A 239 35.19 -8.78 7.25
C GLU A 239 36.23 -9.95 7.33
N LYS A 240 36.36 -10.76 6.28
CA LYS A 240 37.37 -11.80 6.22
C LYS A 240 38.79 -11.22 6.37
N ILE A 241 39.09 -10.10 5.70
CA ILE A 241 40.36 -9.39 5.80
C ILE A 241 40.57 -8.83 7.21
N GLN A 242 39.56 -8.25 7.87
CA GLN A 242 39.68 -7.72 9.23
C GLN A 242 39.94 -8.85 10.26
N ASN A 243 39.23 -9.97 10.12
CA ASN A 243 39.43 -11.13 11.01
C ASN A 243 40.82 -11.78 10.83
N CYS A 244 41.33 -11.83 9.59
CA CYS A 244 42.72 -12.28 9.37
C CYS A 244 43.74 -11.35 10.06
N LYS A 245 43.55 -10.04 10.00
CA LYS A 245 44.44 -9.07 10.67
C LYS A 245 44.42 -9.18 12.20
N LYS A 246 43.24 -9.45 12.79
CA LYS A 246 43.10 -9.65 14.25
C LYS A 246 43.76 -10.94 14.75
N ASN A 247 43.83 -11.95 13.91
CA ASN A 247 44.45 -13.24 14.25
C ASN A 247 46.00 -13.27 14.07
N ILE A 248 46.57 -12.21 13.49
CA ILE A 248 48.01 -12.04 13.24
C ILE A 248 48.63 -11.06 14.25
N ALA A 249 47.79 -10.32 14.97
CA ALA A 249 48.22 -9.38 16.04
C ALA A 249 48.07 -10.03 17.44
#